data_8eeef0b1061331d8e57e841762a596ef
#
_entry.id   8eeef0b1061331d8e57e841762a596ef
#
_cell.length_a   1.000
_cell.length_b   1.000
_cell.length_c   1.000
_cell.angle_alpha   90.00
_cell.angle_beta   90.00
_cell.angle_gamma   90.00
#
_symmetry.space_group_name_H-M   'P 1'
#
loop_
_entity.id
_entity.type
_entity.pdbx_description
1 polymer ?
#
loop_
_entity_poly.entity_id
_entity_poly.type
_entity_poly.pdbx_seq_one_letter_code
_entity_poly.pdbx_strand_id
1 'polypeptide(L)'
;MVMDSKQQHDKFVTDLEKGEVGEQHIIDKFTGINLTAYKSSDKGFDYRYSDVAVYYKDELVGLIEVKSEQHQWEITQNHYLEYEYNGKPSGIAATEATHWALLLYKNNNVEKEFIVPTNKLKEIARDYINTDRDVAGGDNNKTKGILMPIDKIQELQELYVIKS
;
A
#
# COMPACT_ATOMS: atom_id res chain seq x y z
N MET A 1 -25.03 -10.90 2.18
CA MET A 1 -24.97 -11.94 3.24
C MET A 1 -24.06 -11.43 4.36
N VAL A 2 -24.61 -11.42 5.58
CA VAL A 2 -23.84 -10.99 6.75
C VAL A 2 -22.99 -12.17 7.22
N MET A 3 -21.68 -11.98 7.36
CA MET A 3 -20.77 -13.00 7.90
C MET A 3 -21.03 -13.19 9.40
N ASP A 4 -20.96 -14.43 9.89
CA ASP A 4 -20.98 -14.69 11.32
C ASP A 4 -19.67 -14.24 12.01
N SER A 5 -19.67 -14.22 13.35
CA SER A 5 -18.51 -13.75 14.13
C SER A 5 -17.25 -14.58 13.90
N LYS A 6 -17.40 -15.88 13.65
CA LYS A 6 -16.26 -16.76 13.34
C LYS A 6 -15.70 -16.44 11.96
N GLN A 7 -16.56 -16.27 10.95
CA GLN A 7 -16.16 -15.90 9.61
C GLN A 7 -15.45 -14.54 9.59
N GLN A 8 -15.91 -13.58 10.38
CA GLN A 8 -15.28 -12.27 10.53
C GLN A 8 -13.90 -12.37 11.18
N HIS A 9 -13.76 -13.21 12.21
CA HIS A 9 -12.49 -13.45 12.88
C HIS A 9 -11.50 -14.14 11.93
N ASP A 10 -11.91 -15.21 11.25
CA ASP A 10 -11.07 -15.95 10.33
C ASP A 10 -10.61 -15.07 9.15
N LYS A 11 -11.49 -14.20 8.64
CA LYS A 11 -11.13 -13.23 7.61
C LYS A 11 -10.08 -12.22 8.14
N PHE A 12 -10.26 -11.69 9.32
CA PHE A 12 -9.32 -10.75 9.94
C PHE A 12 -7.91 -11.38 10.09
N VAL A 13 -7.82 -12.59 10.61
CA VAL A 13 -6.55 -13.32 10.76
C VAL A 13 -5.89 -13.54 9.39
N THR A 14 -6.65 -13.95 8.37
CA THR A 14 -6.15 -14.16 7.01
C THR A 14 -5.64 -12.85 6.39
N ASP A 15 -6.34 -11.75 6.58
CA ASP A 15 -5.93 -10.44 6.06
C ASP A 15 -4.64 -9.94 6.74
N LEU A 16 -4.47 -10.17 8.04
CA LEU A 16 -3.23 -9.88 8.76
C LEU A 16 -2.05 -10.71 8.24
N GLU A 17 -2.25 -12.01 8.05
CA GLU A 17 -1.21 -12.90 7.52
C GLU A 17 -0.76 -12.47 6.12
N LYS A 18 -1.70 -12.09 5.24
CA LYS A 18 -1.39 -11.57 3.91
C LYS A 18 -0.62 -10.26 3.96
N GLY A 19 -0.98 -9.37 4.90
CA GLY A 19 -0.24 -8.12 5.13
C GLY A 19 1.22 -8.41 5.52
N GLU A 20 1.44 -9.32 6.46
CA GLU A 20 2.78 -9.72 6.90
C GLU A 20 3.60 -10.36 5.78
N VAL A 21 2.97 -11.17 4.93
CA VAL A 21 3.63 -11.77 3.74
C VAL A 21 4.10 -10.69 2.78
N GLY A 22 3.28 -9.66 2.52
CA GLY A 22 3.64 -8.53 1.68
C GLY A 22 4.80 -7.72 2.24
N GLU A 23 4.77 -7.41 3.53
CA GLU A 23 5.86 -6.72 4.21
C GLU A 23 7.17 -7.52 4.13
N GLN A 24 7.11 -8.83 4.38
CA GLN A 24 8.29 -9.70 4.29
C GLN A 24 8.85 -9.75 2.87
N HIS A 25 7.99 -9.77 1.86
CA HIS A 25 8.40 -9.73 0.46
C HIS A 25 9.24 -8.47 0.17
N ILE A 26 8.81 -7.31 0.66
CA ILE A 26 9.54 -6.05 0.49
C ILE A 26 10.85 -6.04 1.28
N ILE A 27 10.85 -6.56 2.51
CA ILE A 27 12.07 -6.69 3.31
C ILE A 27 13.11 -7.55 2.58
N ASP A 28 12.70 -8.70 2.07
CA ASP A 28 13.58 -9.62 1.34
C ASP A 28 14.13 -8.98 0.06
N LYS A 29 13.29 -8.24 -0.66
CA LYS A 29 13.69 -7.53 -1.87
C LYS A 29 14.84 -6.56 -1.62
N PHE A 30 14.69 -5.69 -0.61
CA PHE A 30 15.71 -4.68 -0.31
C PHE A 30 16.95 -5.28 0.30
N THR A 31 16.83 -6.29 1.13
CA THR A 31 17.98 -7.01 1.70
C THR A 31 18.84 -7.65 0.59
N GLY A 32 18.23 -8.08 -0.52
CA GLY A 32 18.93 -8.68 -1.65
C GLY A 32 19.76 -7.71 -2.50
N ILE A 33 19.62 -6.39 -2.33
CA ILE A 33 20.29 -5.36 -3.14
C ILE A 33 21.25 -4.47 -2.34
N ASN A 34 21.90 -5.03 -1.33
CA ASN A 34 22.91 -4.34 -0.53
C ASN A 34 22.36 -3.26 0.39
N LEU A 35 21.09 -3.36 0.76
CA LEU A 35 20.42 -2.55 1.77
C LEU A 35 20.04 -3.44 2.95
N THR A 36 19.66 -2.85 4.07
CA THR A 36 19.02 -3.54 5.16
C THR A 36 17.61 -3.02 5.34
N ALA A 37 16.67 -3.93 5.56
CA ALA A 37 15.26 -3.58 5.74
C ALA A 37 14.69 -4.31 6.95
N TYR A 38 13.82 -3.61 7.67
CA TYR A 38 13.21 -4.09 8.90
C TYR A 38 11.73 -3.70 8.91
N LYS A 39 10.92 -4.38 9.71
CA LYS A 39 9.61 -3.85 10.07
C LYS A 39 9.81 -2.48 10.74
N SER A 40 9.05 -1.48 10.32
CA SER A 40 9.16 -0.11 10.86
C SER A 40 9.02 -0.08 12.38
N SER A 41 8.11 -0.88 12.94
CA SER A 41 7.89 -0.99 14.38
C SER A 41 9.13 -1.48 15.14
N ASP A 42 9.96 -2.33 14.53
CA ASP A 42 11.21 -2.84 15.14
C ASP A 42 12.28 -1.75 15.24
N LYS A 43 12.11 -0.65 14.52
CA LYS A 43 13.01 0.51 14.52
C LYS A 43 12.43 1.74 15.22
N GLY A 44 11.33 1.56 15.95
CA GLY A 44 10.70 2.63 16.73
C GLY A 44 9.76 3.54 15.94
N PHE A 45 9.46 3.22 14.67
CA PHE A 45 8.49 3.95 13.89
C PHE A 45 7.06 3.46 14.18
N ASP A 46 6.10 4.36 14.05
CA ASP A 46 4.70 4.02 14.25
C ASP A 46 4.17 3.18 13.08
N TYR A 47 3.77 1.94 13.37
CA TYR A 47 3.24 1.00 12.36
C TYR A 47 2.01 1.52 11.62
N ARG A 48 1.30 2.53 12.16
CA ARG A 48 0.13 3.12 11.51
C ARG A 48 0.49 3.95 10.28
N TYR A 49 1.74 4.38 10.15
CA TYR A 49 2.18 5.34 9.13
C TYR A 49 3.23 4.80 8.17
N SER A 50 3.82 3.65 8.48
CA SER A 50 4.73 2.94 7.59
C SER A 50 4.90 1.49 8.04
N ASP A 51 5.21 0.60 7.09
CA ASP A 51 5.37 -0.84 7.34
C ASP A 51 6.82 -1.29 7.37
N VAL A 52 7.66 -0.75 6.50
CA VAL A 52 9.05 -1.19 6.32
C VAL A 52 9.99 0.01 6.37
N ALA A 53 11.07 -0.10 7.16
CA ALA A 53 12.16 0.88 7.21
C ALA A 53 13.38 0.33 6.48
N VAL A 54 13.94 1.09 5.55
CA VAL A 54 15.07 0.71 4.71
C VAL A 54 16.29 1.57 5.04
N TYR A 55 17.43 0.91 5.25
CA TYR A 55 18.69 1.54 5.63
C TYR A 55 19.81 1.24 4.64
N TYR A 56 20.67 2.21 4.45
CA TYR A 56 21.95 2.06 3.75
C TYR A 56 23.07 2.52 4.69
N LYS A 57 24.00 1.63 5.03
CA LYS A 57 25.13 1.92 5.96
C LYS A 57 24.64 2.60 7.24
N ASP A 58 23.62 2.03 7.88
CA ASP A 58 23.01 2.50 9.13
C ASP A 58 22.26 3.85 9.03
N GLU A 59 22.14 4.43 7.84
CA GLU A 59 21.32 5.62 7.60
C GLU A 59 19.95 5.24 7.03
N LEU A 60 18.88 5.81 7.59
CA LEU A 60 17.53 5.63 7.07
C LEU A 60 17.42 6.27 5.68
N VAL A 61 17.11 5.47 4.66
CA VAL A 61 16.94 5.94 3.29
C VAL A 61 15.50 5.90 2.80
N GLY A 62 14.63 5.18 3.50
CA GLY A 62 13.22 5.14 3.12
C GLY A 62 12.32 4.51 4.18
N LEU A 63 11.08 4.96 4.21
CA LEU A 63 9.98 4.33 4.92
C LEU A 63 8.94 3.93 3.86
N ILE A 64 8.50 2.68 3.91
CA ILE A 64 7.63 2.13 2.87
C ILE A 64 6.31 1.66 3.47
N GLU A 65 5.22 2.12 2.89
CA GLU A 65 3.89 1.57 3.12
C GLU A 65 3.64 0.47 2.10
N VAL A 66 3.23 -0.72 2.56
CA VAL A 66 3.01 -1.87 1.69
C VAL A 66 1.52 -2.16 1.59
N LYS A 67 1.01 -2.19 0.37
CA LYS A 67 -0.38 -2.55 0.06
C LYS A 67 -0.42 -3.75 -0.86
N SER A 68 -1.30 -4.69 -0.54
CA SER A 68 -1.48 -5.92 -1.32
C SER A 68 -2.89 -5.97 -1.87
N GLU A 69 -2.99 -6.22 -3.18
CA GLU A 69 -4.26 -6.46 -3.86
C GLU A 69 -4.33 -7.92 -4.30
N GLN A 70 -5.46 -8.55 -4.00
CA GLN A 70 -5.73 -9.92 -4.41
C GLN A 70 -6.39 -9.91 -5.81
N HIS A 71 -6.95 -11.02 -6.22
CA HIS A 71 -7.47 -11.26 -7.58
C HIS A 71 -8.40 -10.17 -8.17
N GLN A 72 -9.02 -9.33 -7.36
CA GLN A 72 -9.93 -8.28 -7.83
C GLN A 72 -9.26 -7.27 -8.78
N TRP A 73 -7.98 -7.03 -8.63
CA TRP A 73 -7.25 -6.07 -9.47
C TRP A 73 -7.23 -6.46 -10.96
N GLU A 74 -7.28 -7.76 -11.27
CA GLU A 74 -7.32 -8.23 -12.66
C GLU A 74 -8.61 -7.78 -13.37
N ILE A 75 -9.70 -7.69 -12.62
CA ILE A 75 -11.02 -7.30 -13.15
C ILE A 75 -11.14 -5.79 -13.19
N THR A 76 -10.85 -5.10 -12.10
CA THR A 76 -11.08 -3.66 -11.95
C THR A 76 -9.99 -2.81 -12.56
N GLN A 77 -8.75 -3.30 -12.63
CA GLN A 77 -7.54 -2.55 -13.00
C GLN A 77 -7.34 -1.29 -12.16
N ASN A 78 -7.86 -1.31 -10.92
CA ASN A 78 -7.75 -0.21 -9.96
C ASN A 78 -7.19 -0.71 -8.64
N HIS A 79 -6.46 0.18 -7.97
CA HIS A 79 -6.15 0.08 -6.55
C HIS A 79 -6.99 1.09 -5.78
N TYR A 80 -7.65 0.65 -4.72
CA TYR A 80 -8.41 1.56 -3.84
C TYR A 80 -7.46 2.27 -2.89
N LEU A 81 -7.24 3.54 -3.16
CA LEU A 81 -6.31 4.38 -2.39
C LEU A 81 -7.08 5.19 -1.36
N GLU A 82 -7.16 4.67 -0.14
CA GLU A 82 -7.85 5.32 0.96
C GLU A 82 -7.19 6.63 1.34
N TYR A 83 -7.98 7.68 1.60
CA TYR A 83 -7.47 8.96 2.09
C TYR A 83 -8.23 9.49 3.31
N GLU A 84 -9.39 8.94 3.65
CA GLU A 84 -10.18 9.36 4.79
C GLU A 84 -10.89 8.17 5.43
N TYR A 85 -10.91 8.15 6.75
CA TYR A 85 -11.68 7.18 7.54
C TYR A 85 -12.42 7.93 8.65
N ASN A 86 -13.76 7.76 8.67
CA ASN A 86 -14.63 8.34 9.69
C ASN A 86 -14.41 9.86 9.88
N GLY A 87 -14.25 10.58 8.76
CA GLY A 87 -14.04 12.03 8.74
C GLY A 87 -12.62 12.50 9.07
N LYS A 88 -11.67 11.59 9.23
CA LYS A 88 -10.27 11.91 9.57
C LYS A 88 -9.32 11.45 8.47
N PRO A 89 -8.21 12.16 8.23
CA PRO A 89 -7.20 11.69 7.29
C PRO A 89 -6.72 10.28 7.61
N SER A 90 -6.62 9.45 6.60
CA SER A 90 -6.13 8.07 6.71
C SER A 90 -5.36 7.67 5.44
N GLY A 91 -4.82 6.46 5.40
CA GLY A 91 -4.13 5.93 4.23
C GLY A 91 -3.13 6.91 3.64
N ILE A 92 -3.29 7.24 2.35
CA ILE A 92 -2.35 8.12 1.63
C ILE A 92 -2.32 9.54 2.20
N ALA A 93 -3.40 10.01 2.84
CA ALA A 93 -3.43 11.34 3.45
C ALA A 93 -2.71 11.41 4.80
N ALA A 94 -2.59 10.31 5.52
CA ALA A 94 -2.00 10.24 6.85
C ALA A 94 -0.59 9.63 6.87
N THR A 95 -0.20 8.92 5.81
CA THR A 95 1.07 8.17 5.77
C THR A 95 2.29 9.07 5.98
N GLU A 96 3.27 8.55 6.71
CA GLU A 96 4.60 9.15 6.85
C GLU A 96 5.63 8.44 5.97
N ALA A 97 5.22 7.45 5.20
CA ALA A 97 6.09 6.70 4.30
C ALA A 97 6.62 7.60 3.17
N THR A 98 7.87 7.39 2.80
CA THR A 98 8.50 8.07 1.66
C THR A 98 8.11 7.41 0.35
N HIS A 99 7.82 6.10 0.39
CA HIS A 99 7.45 5.29 -0.76
C HIS A 99 6.24 4.42 -0.44
N TRP A 100 5.50 4.12 -1.49
CA TRP A 100 4.32 3.25 -1.45
C TRP A 100 4.59 2.04 -2.33
N ALA A 101 4.51 0.84 -1.76
CA ALA A 101 4.69 -0.40 -2.51
C ALA A 101 3.34 -1.06 -2.71
N LEU A 102 2.97 -1.29 -3.97
CA LEU A 102 1.76 -2.03 -4.34
C LEU A 102 2.15 -3.40 -4.88
N LEU A 103 1.67 -4.44 -4.21
CA LEU A 103 1.88 -5.83 -4.61
C LEU A 103 0.57 -6.39 -5.15
N LEU A 104 0.58 -6.84 -6.40
CA LEU A 104 -0.57 -7.43 -7.06
C LEU A 104 -0.41 -8.95 -7.10
N TYR A 105 -1.27 -9.64 -6.37
CA TYR A 105 -1.20 -11.08 -6.19
C TYR A 105 -2.10 -11.83 -7.17
N LYS A 106 -1.59 -12.94 -7.67
CA LYS A 106 -2.33 -13.93 -8.47
C LYS A 106 -1.93 -15.32 -8.01
N ASN A 107 -2.92 -16.15 -7.64
CA ASN A 107 -2.67 -17.51 -7.16
C ASN A 107 -1.64 -17.56 -6.01
N ASN A 108 -1.78 -16.63 -5.04
CA ASN A 108 -0.90 -16.49 -3.87
C ASN A 108 0.56 -16.11 -4.18
N ASN A 109 0.84 -15.67 -5.40
CA ASN A 109 2.16 -15.16 -5.80
C ASN A 109 2.08 -13.71 -6.22
N VAL A 110 3.16 -12.96 -6.01
CA VAL A 110 3.27 -11.59 -6.51
C VAL A 110 3.41 -11.62 -8.03
N GLU A 111 2.39 -11.17 -8.73
CA GLU A 111 2.36 -11.10 -10.19
C GLU A 111 3.00 -9.81 -10.70
N LYS A 112 2.67 -8.68 -10.06
CA LYS A 112 3.23 -7.36 -10.36
C LYS A 112 3.54 -6.63 -9.07
N GLU A 113 4.55 -5.78 -9.13
CA GLU A 113 5.03 -5.01 -8.00
C GLU A 113 5.39 -3.61 -8.47
N PHE A 114 4.90 -2.59 -7.76
CA PHE A 114 5.22 -1.20 -8.03
C PHE A 114 5.68 -0.51 -6.75
N ILE A 115 6.82 0.17 -6.80
CA ILE A 115 7.31 1.00 -5.70
C ILE A 115 7.43 2.43 -6.24
N VAL A 116 6.67 3.34 -5.66
CA VAL A 116 6.55 4.72 -6.15
C VAL A 116 6.75 5.72 -5.02
N PRO A 117 7.27 6.91 -5.33
CA PRO A 117 7.37 7.97 -4.33
C PRO A 117 5.98 8.40 -3.85
N THR A 118 5.79 8.46 -2.54
CA THR A 118 4.50 8.82 -1.93
C THR A 118 4.02 10.19 -2.36
N ASN A 119 4.92 11.19 -2.44
CA ASN A 119 4.56 12.54 -2.84
C ASN A 119 3.99 12.59 -4.27
N LYS A 120 4.49 11.76 -5.17
CA LYS A 120 3.99 11.67 -6.55
C LYS A 120 2.65 10.95 -6.64
N LEU A 121 2.48 9.91 -5.83
CA LEU A 121 1.18 9.23 -5.73
C LEU A 121 0.10 10.18 -5.19
N LYS A 122 0.42 10.99 -4.17
CA LYS A 122 -0.47 12.01 -3.64
C LYS A 122 -0.84 13.06 -4.70
N GLU A 123 0.12 13.50 -5.49
CA GLU A 123 -0.08 14.49 -6.56
C GLU A 123 -1.11 13.99 -7.58
N ILE A 124 -0.97 12.75 -8.05
CA ILE A 124 -1.94 12.16 -8.97
C ILE A 124 -3.30 11.93 -8.29
N ALA A 125 -3.31 11.45 -7.05
CA ALA A 125 -4.56 11.21 -6.33
C ALA A 125 -5.42 12.47 -6.21
N ARG A 126 -4.81 13.64 -6.04
CA ARG A 126 -5.53 14.92 -5.96
C ARG A 126 -6.32 15.23 -7.23
N ASP A 127 -5.84 14.78 -8.39
CA ASP A 127 -6.53 15.01 -9.66
C ASP A 127 -7.87 14.25 -9.74
N TYR A 128 -8.04 13.23 -8.92
CA TYR A 128 -9.26 12.40 -8.89
C TYR A 128 -10.25 12.80 -7.80
N ILE A 129 -9.91 13.72 -6.91
CA ILE A 129 -10.82 14.21 -5.86
C ILE A 129 -12.04 14.87 -6.53
N ASN A 130 -13.24 14.53 -6.05
CA ASN A 130 -14.53 14.99 -6.59
C ASN A 130 -14.81 14.55 -8.04
N THR A 131 -14.15 13.51 -8.50
CA THR A 131 -14.47 12.84 -9.77
C THR A 131 -15.25 11.54 -9.49
N ASP A 132 -15.66 10.83 -10.53
CA ASP A 132 -16.32 9.53 -10.42
C ASP A 132 -15.44 8.47 -9.75
N ARG A 133 -14.13 8.71 -9.65
CA ARG A 133 -13.18 7.80 -9.00
C ARG A 133 -13.00 8.09 -7.51
N ASP A 134 -13.58 9.14 -7.00
CA ASP A 134 -13.61 9.47 -5.58
C ASP A 134 -14.85 8.84 -4.96
N VAL A 135 -14.68 7.72 -4.27
CA VAL A 135 -15.80 6.88 -3.84
C VAL A 135 -15.74 6.56 -2.35
N ALA A 136 -16.91 6.39 -1.77
CA ALA A 136 -17.05 5.85 -0.42
C ALA A 136 -16.91 4.32 -0.46
N GLY A 137 -16.32 3.76 0.58
CA GLY A 137 -16.13 2.32 0.71
C GLY A 137 -16.07 1.88 2.17
N GLY A 138 -15.69 0.63 2.38
CA GLY A 138 -15.62 0.04 3.71
C GLY A 138 -16.98 -0.17 4.37
N ASP A 139 -16.96 -0.58 5.63
CA ASP A 139 -18.16 -0.82 6.40
C ASP A 139 -18.90 0.51 6.66
N ASN A 140 -20.22 0.53 6.37
CA ASN A 140 -21.09 1.69 6.52
C ASN A 140 -20.61 2.95 5.75
N ASN A 141 -19.86 2.79 4.67
CA ASN A 141 -19.31 3.89 3.86
C ASN A 141 -18.51 4.93 4.67
N LYS A 142 -17.81 4.48 5.71
CA LYS A 142 -16.98 5.33 6.55
C LYS A 142 -15.66 5.70 5.92
N THR A 143 -15.23 4.98 4.90
CA THR A 143 -13.98 5.17 4.19
C THR A 143 -14.21 5.97 2.92
N LYS A 144 -13.32 6.89 2.61
CA LYS A 144 -13.23 7.53 1.29
C LYS A 144 -11.89 7.21 0.66
N GLY A 145 -11.91 6.96 -0.62
CA GLY A 145 -10.71 6.63 -1.37
C GLY A 145 -10.86 6.87 -2.85
N ILE A 146 -9.75 6.82 -3.53
CA ILE A 146 -9.66 6.98 -4.97
C ILE A 146 -9.53 5.60 -5.63
N LEU A 147 -10.34 5.32 -6.63
CA LEU A 147 -10.14 4.18 -7.53
C LEU A 147 -8.97 4.52 -8.46
N MET A 148 -7.74 4.36 -7.96
CA MET A 148 -6.54 4.72 -8.69
C MET A 148 -6.26 3.70 -9.78
N PRO A 149 -6.21 4.11 -11.07
CA PRO A 149 -5.84 3.19 -12.14
C PRO A 149 -4.43 2.63 -11.93
N ILE A 150 -4.27 1.33 -12.04
CA ILE A 150 -2.96 0.66 -11.90
C ILE A 150 -1.98 1.19 -12.94
N ASP A 151 -2.44 1.50 -14.15
CA ASP A 151 -1.62 2.09 -15.19
C ASP A 151 -0.95 3.41 -14.76
N LYS A 152 -1.64 4.23 -13.97
CA LYS A 152 -1.08 5.49 -13.47
C LYS A 152 0.02 5.24 -12.43
N ILE A 153 -0.13 4.22 -11.62
CA ILE A 153 0.90 3.81 -10.65
C ILE A 153 2.12 3.28 -11.40
N GLN A 154 1.90 2.46 -12.41
CA GLN A 154 2.98 1.92 -13.25
C GLN A 154 3.76 3.04 -13.96
N GLU A 155 3.10 4.04 -14.50
CA GLU A 155 3.73 5.21 -15.13
C GLU A 155 4.66 5.95 -14.16
N LEU A 156 4.24 6.10 -12.90
CA LEU A 156 5.07 6.74 -11.88
C LEU A 156 6.36 5.97 -11.63
N GLN A 157 6.28 4.65 -11.52
CA GLN A 157 7.46 3.81 -11.31
C GLN A 157 8.43 3.92 -12.48
N GLU A 158 7.95 3.84 -13.71
CA GLU A 158 8.76 3.93 -14.92
C GLU A 158 9.55 5.25 -14.99
N LEU A 159 8.89 6.37 -14.68
CA LEU A 159 9.52 7.69 -14.66
C LEU A 159 10.66 7.79 -13.64
N TYR A 160 10.53 7.12 -12.49
CA TYR A 160 11.51 7.21 -11.41
C TYR A 160 12.65 6.19 -11.54
N VAL A 161 12.42 5.06 -12.16
CA VAL A 161 13.48 4.07 -12.47
C VAL A 161 14.47 4.62 -13.49
N ILE A 162 14.01 5.37 -14.48
CA ILE A 162 14.85 5.98 -15.51
C ILE A 162 15.76 7.08 -14.94
N LYS A 163 15.41 7.70 -13.83
CA LYS A 163 16.16 8.80 -13.21
C LYS A 163 17.15 8.35 -12.13
N SER A 164 17.12 7.10 -11.76
CA SER A 164 18.08 6.53 -10.82
C SER A 164 19.28 5.93 -11.58
#